data_a3a0d7babb03ed62eadf7da7c4ae246c
#
_entry.id   a3a0d7babb03ed62eadf7da7c4ae246c
#
_cell.length_a   1.000
_cell.length_b   1.000
_cell.length_c   1.000
_cell.angle_alpha   90.00
_cell.angle_beta   90.00
_cell.angle_gamma   90.00
#
_symmetry.space_group_name_H-M   'P 1'
#
loop_
_entity.id
_entity.type
_entity.pdbx_description
1 polymer ?
#
loop_
_entity_poly.entity_id
_entity_poly.type
_entity_poly.pdbx_seq_one_letter_code
_entity_poly.pdbx_strand_id
1 'polypeptide(L)'
;MVLGYTHSLQALDLWKLQENRSSEVIANAILDSFEARRRKADEYNTCLSSREIKPPLRLCLMSVLWGGSEERLKQWVEKDGRKQPSLTLAINDSVKWWFWSGGILMVVADTIQGTSPLIVKV
;
A
#
# COMPACT_ATOMS: atom_id res chain seq x y z
N MET A 1 -34.42 5.06 13.94
CA MET A 1 -33.52 4.05 14.55
C MET A 1 -34.24 3.24 15.62
N VAL A 2 -35.32 2.57 15.31
CA VAL A 2 -36.11 1.80 16.29
C VAL A 2 -36.35 0.35 15.83
N LEU A 3 -35.97 -0.01 14.60
CA LEU A 3 -36.22 -1.34 14.02
C LEU A 3 -35.46 -2.49 14.73
N GLY A 4 -34.32 -2.25 15.32
CA GLY A 4 -33.54 -3.28 15.97
C GLY A 4 -34.01 -3.70 17.37
N TYR A 5 -34.98 -3.02 17.96
CA TYR A 5 -35.48 -3.30 19.30
C TYR A 5 -36.73 -4.21 19.33
N THR A 6 -37.48 -4.28 18.23
CA THR A 6 -38.75 -4.96 18.16
C THR A 6 -38.75 -6.23 17.30
N HIS A 7 -37.82 -6.37 16.39
CA HIS A 7 -37.72 -7.57 15.52
C HIS A 7 -36.25 -8.00 15.38
N SER A 8 -36.00 -9.29 15.31
CA SER A 8 -34.68 -9.82 14.92
C SER A 8 -34.37 -9.35 13.51
N LEU A 9 -33.21 -8.70 13.36
CA LEU A 9 -32.73 -8.23 12.07
C LEU A 9 -32.61 -9.39 11.08
N GLN A 10 -33.41 -9.33 10.02
CA GLN A 10 -33.32 -10.27 8.91
C GLN A 10 -32.29 -9.74 7.87
N ALA A 11 -31.74 -10.65 7.07
CA ALA A 11 -30.75 -10.28 6.02
C ALA A 11 -31.31 -9.24 5.03
N LEU A 12 -32.64 -9.13 4.89
CA LEU A 12 -33.32 -8.14 4.04
C LEU A 12 -33.38 -6.74 4.66
N ASP A 13 -33.22 -6.63 5.98
CA ASP A 13 -33.21 -5.36 6.71
C ASP A 13 -31.80 -4.74 6.73
N LEU A 14 -30.78 -5.49 6.31
CA LEU A 14 -29.43 -4.99 6.15
C LEU A 14 -29.36 -4.10 4.90
N TRP A 15 -28.81 -2.92 5.08
CA TRP A 15 -28.58 -2.01 3.97
C TRP A 15 -27.74 -2.70 2.90
N LYS A 16 -28.23 -2.73 1.67
CA LYS A 16 -27.45 -3.19 0.54
C LYS A 16 -26.17 -2.36 0.44
N LEU A 17 -25.06 -3.02 0.61
CA LEU A 17 -23.77 -2.38 0.40
C LEU A 17 -23.70 -1.91 -1.05
N GLN A 18 -23.20 -0.69 -1.27
CA GLN A 18 -23.01 -0.15 -2.61
C GLN A 18 -22.13 -1.13 -3.42
N GLU A 19 -22.49 -1.43 -4.65
CA GLU A 19 -21.83 -2.46 -5.47
C GLU A 19 -20.31 -2.30 -5.53
N ASN A 20 -19.82 -1.06 -5.61
CA ASN A 20 -18.39 -0.75 -5.61
C ASN A 20 -17.69 -0.96 -4.25
N ARG A 21 -18.43 -1.25 -3.19
CA ARG A 21 -17.94 -1.57 -1.83
C ARG A 21 -18.12 -3.02 -1.46
N SER A 22 -18.58 -3.85 -2.39
CA SER A 22 -18.63 -5.27 -2.12
C SER A 22 -17.23 -5.82 -1.89
N SER A 23 -17.10 -6.78 -0.99
CA SER A 23 -15.83 -7.42 -0.67
C SER A 23 -15.16 -8.03 -1.90
N GLU A 24 -15.95 -8.51 -2.85
CA GLU A 24 -15.49 -9.09 -4.10
C GLU A 24 -14.80 -8.05 -5.01
N VAL A 25 -15.42 -6.88 -5.18
CA VAL A 25 -14.84 -5.79 -5.99
C VAL A 25 -13.53 -5.29 -5.38
N ILE A 26 -13.50 -5.13 -4.05
CA ILE A 26 -12.28 -4.70 -3.35
C ILE A 26 -11.20 -5.78 -3.45
N ALA A 27 -11.55 -7.05 -3.27
CA ALA A 27 -10.60 -8.16 -3.38
C ALA A 27 -9.99 -8.23 -4.79
N ASN A 28 -10.81 -8.12 -5.83
CA ASN A 28 -10.33 -8.11 -7.22
C ASN A 28 -9.42 -6.91 -7.49
N ALA A 29 -9.76 -5.71 -7.02
CA ALA A 29 -8.91 -4.53 -7.16
C ALA A 29 -7.54 -4.70 -6.44
N ILE A 30 -7.52 -5.35 -5.28
CA ILE A 30 -6.27 -5.67 -4.56
C ILE A 30 -5.46 -6.70 -5.35
N LEU A 31 -6.09 -7.75 -5.87
CA LEU A 31 -5.43 -8.78 -6.66
C LEU A 31 -4.81 -8.18 -7.93
N ASP A 32 -5.55 -7.37 -8.67
CA ASP A 32 -5.06 -6.71 -9.89
C ASP A 32 -3.85 -5.81 -9.60
N SER A 33 -3.91 -5.03 -8.52
CA SER A 33 -2.81 -4.16 -8.13
C SER A 33 -1.60 -4.97 -7.65
N PHE A 34 -1.81 -6.09 -6.97
CA PHE A 34 -0.75 -6.99 -6.54
C PHE A 34 -0.07 -7.70 -7.74
N GLU A 35 -0.86 -8.19 -8.69
CA GLU A 35 -0.31 -8.80 -9.90
C GLU A 35 0.49 -7.82 -10.75
N ALA A 36 0.02 -6.59 -10.90
CA ALA A 36 0.76 -5.55 -11.59
C ALA A 36 2.12 -5.26 -10.92
N ARG A 37 2.16 -5.27 -9.58
CA ARG A 37 3.41 -5.12 -8.82
C ARG A 37 4.32 -6.33 -8.95
N ARG A 38 3.74 -7.53 -8.93
CA ARG A 38 4.45 -8.79 -9.14
C ARG A 38 5.15 -8.81 -10.49
N ARG A 39 4.43 -8.49 -11.57
CA ARG A 39 5.01 -8.39 -12.93
C ARG A 39 6.20 -7.43 -12.97
N LYS A 40 6.05 -6.23 -12.40
CA LYS A 40 7.16 -5.26 -12.33
C LYS A 40 8.34 -5.76 -11.48
N ALA A 41 8.08 -6.50 -10.42
CA ALA A 41 9.14 -7.10 -9.61
C ALA A 41 9.86 -8.22 -10.38
N ASP A 42 9.11 -9.06 -11.11
CA ASP A 42 9.67 -10.15 -11.91
C ASP A 42 10.49 -9.62 -13.09
N GLU A 43 10.00 -8.59 -13.81
CA GLU A 43 10.75 -7.88 -14.85
C GLU A 43 12.07 -7.31 -14.29
N TYR A 44 12.00 -6.60 -13.15
CA TYR A 44 13.19 -6.07 -12.50
C TYR A 44 14.17 -7.17 -12.09
N ASN A 45 13.67 -8.26 -11.51
CA ASN A 45 14.51 -9.39 -11.07
C ASN A 45 15.15 -10.10 -12.27
N THR A 46 14.47 -10.15 -13.41
CA THR A 46 15.02 -10.69 -14.66
C THR A 46 16.15 -9.81 -15.17
N CYS A 47 15.94 -8.49 -15.24
CA CYS A 47 16.99 -7.54 -15.62
C CYS A 47 18.16 -7.54 -14.61
N LEU A 48 17.90 -7.79 -13.34
CA LEU A 48 18.94 -7.93 -12.32
C LEU A 48 19.79 -9.18 -12.57
N SER A 49 19.17 -10.31 -12.92
CA SER A 49 19.86 -11.56 -13.19
C SER A 49 20.68 -11.50 -14.50
N SER A 50 20.23 -10.74 -15.50
CA SER A 50 20.96 -10.49 -16.75
C SER A 50 22.10 -9.46 -16.60
N ARG A 51 22.33 -8.93 -15.40
CA ARG A 51 23.35 -7.91 -15.08
C ARG A 51 23.18 -6.56 -15.84
N GLU A 52 22.01 -6.26 -16.34
CA GLU A 52 21.70 -4.96 -16.95
C GLU A 52 21.63 -3.85 -15.90
N ILE A 53 21.29 -4.21 -14.65
CA ILE A 53 21.15 -3.26 -13.55
C ILE A 53 22.51 -3.09 -12.84
N LYS A 54 23.02 -1.86 -12.84
CA LYS A 54 24.26 -1.53 -12.13
C LYS A 54 24.05 -1.60 -10.62
N PRO A 55 25.00 -2.22 -9.89
CA PRO A 55 24.94 -2.25 -8.43
C PRO A 55 25.03 -0.83 -7.86
N PRO A 56 24.42 -0.59 -6.68
CA PRO A 56 24.49 0.74 -6.05
C PRO A 56 25.93 1.13 -5.73
N LEU A 57 26.24 2.40 -5.92
CA LEU A 57 27.58 2.97 -5.71
C LEU A 57 28.22 2.60 -4.37
N ARG A 58 27.40 2.44 -3.32
CA ARG A 58 27.88 1.99 -2.00
C ARG A 58 28.52 0.61 -2.03
N LEU A 59 27.94 -0.31 -2.77
CA LEU A 59 28.49 -1.68 -2.94
C LEU A 59 29.77 -1.66 -3.75
N CYS A 60 29.82 -0.87 -4.82
CA CYS A 60 31.03 -0.66 -5.60
C CYS A 60 32.15 -0.06 -4.74
N LEU A 61 31.87 0.93 -3.93
CA LEU A 61 32.86 1.57 -3.06
C LEU A 61 33.38 0.62 -1.98
N MET A 62 32.48 -0.12 -1.34
CA MET A 62 32.85 -1.11 -0.33
C MET A 62 33.63 -2.29 -0.93
N SER A 63 33.33 -2.70 -2.15
CA SER A 63 34.05 -3.77 -2.83
C SER A 63 35.50 -3.37 -3.20
N VAL A 64 35.73 -2.09 -3.51
CA VAL A 64 37.07 -1.55 -3.80
C VAL A 64 37.89 -1.42 -2.52
N LEU A 65 37.27 -0.98 -1.41
CA LEU A 65 37.98 -0.72 -0.15
C LEU A 65 38.33 -1.99 0.63
N TRP A 66 37.50 -3.03 0.57
CA TRP A 66 37.64 -4.21 1.45
C TRP A 66 37.84 -5.54 0.72
N GLY A 67 38.00 -5.54 -0.60
CA GLY A 67 38.20 -6.76 -1.38
C GLY A 67 36.97 -7.68 -1.39
N GLY A 68 36.98 -8.74 -2.22
CA GLY A 68 35.87 -9.68 -2.33
C GLY A 68 34.69 -9.18 -3.14
N SER A 69 34.97 -8.44 -4.20
CA SER A 69 33.97 -7.77 -5.05
C SER A 69 32.99 -8.73 -5.71
N GLU A 70 33.45 -9.89 -6.20
CA GLU A 70 32.57 -10.80 -6.94
C GLU A 70 31.58 -11.56 -6.05
N GLU A 71 32.00 -12.01 -4.89
CA GLU A 71 31.13 -12.73 -3.97
C GLU A 71 30.04 -11.84 -3.39
N ARG A 72 30.38 -10.60 -3.05
CA ARG A 72 29.41 -9.61 -2.56
C ARG A 72 28.41 -9.18 -3.64
N LEU A 73 28.88 -9.05 -4.88
CA LEU A 73 27.99 -8.77 -6.01
C LEU A 73 27.03 -9.94 -6.27
N LYS A 74 27.50 -11.17 -6.21
CA LYS A 74 26.65 -12.36 -6.34
C LYS A 74 25.62 -12.41 -5.21
N GLN A 75 26.05 -12.19 -3.98
CA GLN A 75 25.18 -12.20 -2.80
C GLN A 75 24.12 -11.10 -2.87
N TRP A 76 24.49 -9.92 -3.38
CA TRP A 76 23.54 -8.82 -3.62
C TRP A 76 22.51 -9.17 -4.70
N VAL A 77 22.94 -9.73 -5.83
CA VAL A 77 22.06 -10.17 -6.91
C VAL A 77 21.09 -11.26 -6.43
N GLU A 78 21.56 -12.18 -5.58
CA GLU A 78 20.73 -13.30 -5.11
C GLU A 78 19.75 -12.94 -4.00
N LYS A 79 20.12 -12.04 -3.08
CA LYS A 79 19.34 -11.74 -1.87
C LYS A 79 18.87 -10.29 -1.80
N ASP A 80 19.78 -9.35 -1.74
CA ASP A 80 19.48 -7.97 -1.36
C ASP A 80 18.93 -7.14 -2.51
N GLY A 81 19.30 -7.46 -3.75
CA GLY A 81 18.86 -6.74 -4.94
C GLY A 81 17.47 -7.14 -5.44
N ARG A 82 16.96 -8.30 -5.03
CA ARG A 82 15.67 -8.80 -5.49
C ARG A 82 14.51 -8.00 -4.91
N LYS A 83 13.63 -7.54 -5.78
CA LYS A 83 12.38 -6.89 -5.37
C LYS A 83 11.30 -7.93 -5.13
N GLN A 84 10.68 -7.85 -3.96
CA GLN A 84 9.49 -8.63 -3.64
C GLN A 84 8.25 -7.74 -3.75
N PRO A 85 7.15 -8.23 -4.36
CA PRO A 85 5.91 -7.49 -4.40
C PRO A 85 5.34 -7.32 -3.00
N SER A 86 5.10 -6.07 -2.59
CA SER A 86 4.54 -5.77 -1.27
C SER A 86 3.02 -5.77 -1.34
N LEU A 87 2.39 -6.66 -0.56
CA LEU A 87 0.93 -6.73 -0.41
C LEU A 87 0.38 -5.46 0.25
N THR A 88 1.09 -4.93 1.24
CA THR A 88 0.69 -3.69 1.93
C THR A 88 0.55 -2.52 0.98
N LEU A 89 1.49 -2.38 0.04
CA LEU A 89 1.43 -1.33 -0.97
C LEU A 89 0.31 -1.59 -1.99
N ALA A 90 0.00 -2.84 -2.32
CA ALA A 90 -1.12 -3.18 -3.19
C ALA A 90 -2.46 -2.82 -2.54
N ILE A 91 -2.63 -3.12 -1.26
CA ILE A 91 -3.81 -2.74 -0.48
C ILE A 91 -3.93 -1.21 -0.42
N ASN A 92 -2.83 -0.51 -0.10
CA ASN A 92 -2.85 0.95 -0.06
C ASN A 92 -3.26 1.56 -1.41
N ASP A 93 -2.77 1.04 -2.54
CA ASP A 93 -3.14 1.55 -3.86
C ASP A 93 -4.62 1.37 -4.17
N SER A 94 -5.23 0.27 -3.72
CA SER A 94 -6.64 -0.03 -3.96
C SER A 94 -7.58 0.84 -3.12
N VAL A 95 -7.18 1.21 -1.90
CA VAL A 95 -8.04 1.96 -0.97
C VAL A 95 -7.59 3.40 -0.74
N LYS A 96 -6.45 3.81 -1.33
CA LYS A 96 -5.80 5.11 -1.04
C LYS A 96 -6.72 6.30 -1.16
N TRP A 97 -7.50 6.37 -2.24
CA TRP A 97 -8.37 7.51 -2.48
C TRP A 97 -9.44 7.64 -1.39
N TRP A 98 -10.00 6.54 -1.01
CA TRP A 98 -11.07 6.47 -0.02
C TRP A 98 -10.57 6.71 1.40
N PHE A 99 -9.46 6.07 1.74
CA PHE A 99 -8.84 6.17 3.06
C PHE A 99 -8.28 7.58 3.32
N TRP A 100 -7.52 8.10 2.37
CA TRP A 100 -6.89 9.40 2.53
C TRP A 100 -7.88 10.56 2.46
N SER A 101 -8.91 10.49 1.61
CA SER A 101 -9.95 11.52 1.57
C SER A 101 -10.74 11.59 2.88
N GLY A 102 -11.07 10.44 3.47
CA GLY A 102 -11.71 10.38 4.79
C GLY A 102 -10.82 10.94 5.90
N GLY A 103 -9.55 10.59 5.89
CA GLY A 103 -8.56 11.09 6.86
C GLY A 103 -8.39 12.61 6.79
N ILE A 104 -8.27 13.18 5.60
CA ILE A 104 -8.18 14.63 5.41
C ILE A 104 -9.44 15.32 5.92
N LEU A 105 -10.62 14.79 5.59
CA LEU A 105 -11.89 15.38 6.03
C LEU A 105 -11.99 15.38 7.57
N MET A 106 -11.53 14.31 8.22
CA MET A 106 -11.53 14.22 9.68
C MET A 106 -10.61 15.25 10.32
N VAL A 107 -9.39 15.41 9.80
CA VAL A 107 -8.44 16.43 10.28
C VAL A 107 -9.01 17.84 10.13
N VAL A 108 -9.65 18.14 9.00
CA VAL A 108 -10.30 19.43 8.77
C VAL A 108 -11.43 19.66 9.79
N ALA A 109 -12.28 18.67 10.02
CA ALA A 109 -13.37 18.76 10.99
C ALA A 109 -12.86 19.01 12.42
N ASP A 110 -11.82 18.26 12.84
CA ASP A 110 -11.21 18.42 14.16
C ASP A 110 -10.56 19.81 14.32
N THR A 111 -9.93 20.32 13.27
CA THR A 111 -9.32 21.65 13.28
C THR A 111 -10.38 22.74 13.44
N ILE A 112 -11.51 22.63 12.72
CA ILE A 112 -12.62 23.56 12.85
C ILE A 112 -13.23 23.52 14.26
N GLN A 113 -13.42 22.33 14.81
CA GLN A 113 -13.92 22.19 16.19
C GLN A 113 -12.97 22.79 17.22
N GLY A 114 -11.66 22.56 17.07
CA GLY A 114 -10.65 23.10 17.98
C GLY A 114 -10.51 24.61 17.93
N THR A 115 -10.76 25.22 16.76
CA THR A 115 -10.68 26.70 16.59
C THR A 115 -11.98 27.43 16.95
N SER A 116 -13.12 26.73 16.98
CA SER A 116 -14.43 27.30 17.29
C SER A 116 -14.47 28.13 18.60
N PRO A 117 -13.96 27.64 19.74
CA PRO A 117 -13.98 28.40 20.99
C PRO A 117 -13.06 29.63 20.96
N LEU A 118 -12.07 29.69 20.08
CA LEU A 118 -11.19 30.84 19.92
C LEU A 118 -11.89 31.98 19.16
N ILE A 119 -12.74 31.64 18.20
CA ILE A 119 -13.49 32.62 17.38
C ILE A 119 -14.62 33.24 18.20
N VAL A 120 -15.25 32.49 19.11
CA VAL A 120 -16.36 32.98 19.93
C VAL A 120 -15.89 33.93 21.06
N LYS A 121 -14.60 33.95 21.36
CA LYS A 121 -14.01 34.81 22.41
C LYS A 121 -13.58 36.20 21.91
N VAL A 122 -13.76 36.52 20.63
CA VAL A 122 -13.53 37.83 20.05
C VAL A 122 -14.87 38.55 19.88
#